data_a5baaf0b2d0c6de71e52b52bae70626d
#
_entry.id   a5baaf0b2d0c6de71e52b52bae70626d
#
_cell.length_a   1.000
_cell.length_b   1.000
_cell.length_c   1.000
_cell.angle_alpha   90.00
_cell.angle_beta   90.00
_cell.angle_gamma   90.00
#
_symmetry.space_group_name_H-M   'P 1'
#
loop_
_entity.id
_entity.type
_entity.pdbx_description
1 polymer ?
#
loop_
_entity_poly.entity_id
_entity_poly.type
_entity_poly.pdbx_seq_one_letter_code
_entity_poly.pdbx_strand_id
1 'polypeptide(L)'
;MKGNTIITDTELKMDVLAELRYEPSVRITDIGVLVKDGAVTLNGYATNYCEKCDAVRAAKRVAGVRAIADDIEVKLPDSIRRTDGEIAAAAANQIDWSTTIPRGAVEVTVSEGQTTLEGEVEWWYQKNAAENAVQYLAGVTGVTNAITIKPKLAPGDIETALKSALARNALLDAKTIRVETSANKVLLRGTVRNYFEREEAERVAWAAPGVYSVENQLKVEWPWRRAE
;
A
#
# COMPACT_ATOMS: atom_id res chain seq x y z
N MET A 1 13.51 -7.28 32.31
CA MET A 1 12.66 -6.07 32.42
C MET A 1 13.16 -5.08 31.36
N LYS A 2 12.57 -5.05 30.15
CA LYS A 2 12.85 -4.01 29.15
C LYS A 2 11.92 -2.86 29.49
N GLY A 3 12.51 -1.71 29.88
CA GLY A 3 11.76 -0.52 30.25
C GLY A 3 10.84 -0.05 29.14
N ASN A 4 9.73 0.50 29.56
CA ASN A 4 8.70 1.11 28.73
C ASN A 4 9.26 2.41 28.12
N THR A 5 9.99 2.33 27.02
CA THR A 5 10.56 3.50 26.37
C THR A 5 9.50 4.10 25.45
N ILE A 6 9.01 5.26 25.82
CA ILE A 6 8.18 6.09 24.92
C ILE A 6 9.11 6.53 23.79
N ILE A 7 8.88 6.08 22.57
CA ILE A 7 9.60 6.58 21.40
C ILE A 7 9.22 8.05 21.20
N THR A 8 10.20 8.92 21.24
CA THR A 8 10.04 10.34 20.91
C THR A 8 9.98 10.53 19.39
N ASP A 9 9.40 11.64 18.92
CA ASP A 9 9.41 11.98 17.49
C ASP A 9 10.84 12.06 16.91
N THR A 10 11.82 12.43 17.73
CA THR A 10 13.23 12.44 17.34
C THR A 10 13.77 11.03 17.12
N GLU A 11 13.50 10.11 18.01
CA GLU A 11 13.90 8.70 17.87
C GLU A 11 13.19 8.06 16.69
N LEU A 12 11.87 8.27 16.54
CA LEU A 12 11.12 7.77 15.41
C LEU A 12 11.65 8.32 14.07
N LYS A 13 12.04 9.59 14.02
CA LYS A 13 12.70 10.17 12.84
C LYS A 13 14.01 9.46 12.53
N MET A 14 14.82 9.15 13.54
CA MET A 14 16.10 8.44 13.35
C MET A 14 15.86 7.02 12.84
N ASP A 15 14.84 6.32 13.35
CA ASP A 15 14.48 4.97 12.92
C ASP A 15 13.98 4.97 11.46
N VAL A 16 13.13 5.93 11.08
CA VAL A 16 12.69 6.09 9.69
C VAL A 16 13.87 6.39 8.76
N LEU A 17 14.77 7.29 9.14
CA LEU A 17 15.98 7.58 8.36
C LEU A 17 16.90 6.36 8.25
N ALA A 18 17.01 5.55 9.29
CA ALA A 18 17.80 4.31 9.27
C ALA A 18 17.18 3.28 8.32
N GLU A 19 15.85 3.12 8.35
CA GLU A 19 15.13 2.19 7.47
C GLU A 19 15.21 2.63 5.99
N LEU A 20 15.08 3.94 5.71
CA LEU A 20 15.29 4.48 4.36
C LEU A 20 16.72 4.25 3.84
N ARG A 21 17.75 4.34 4.70
CA ARG A 21 19.13 4.02 4.33
C ARG A 21 19.37 2.54 4.10
N TYR A 22 18.60 1.69 4.77
CA TYR A 22 18.68 0.25 4.61
C TYR A 22 18.01 -0.24 3.33
N GLU A 23 17.15 0.60 2.70
CA GLU A 23 16.47 0.29 1.44
C GLU A 23 17.34 0.67 0.23
N PRO A 24 17.93 -0.30 -0.50
CA PRO A 24 18.90 -0.01 -1.56
C PRO A 24 18.32 0.75 -2.75
N SER A 25 16.98 0.67 -2.95
CA SER A 25 16.27 1.35 -4.03
C SER A 25 16.02 2.84 -3.76
N VAL A 26 16.30 3.32 -2.55
CA VAL A 26 16.00 4.70 -2.09
C VAL A 26 17.26 5.54 -1.95
N ARG A 27 17.29 6.71 -2.58
CA ARG A 27 18.34 7.72 -2.40
C ARG A 27 18.00 8.65 -1.25
N ILE A 28 18.45 8.32 -0.07
CA ILE A 28 18.16 9.07 1.17
C ILE A 28 18.58 10.53 1.11
N THR A 29 19.58 10.90 0.30
CA THR A 29 20.07 12.28 0.18
C THR A 29 19.03 13.26 -0.34
N ASP A 30 18.07 12.77 -1.10
CA ASP A 30 17.08 13.58 -1.80
C ASP A 30 15.70 13.54 -1.10
N ILE A 31 15.58 12.74 -0.02
CA ILE A 31 14.34 12.56 0.74
C ILE A 31 14.51 13.10 2.18
N GLY A 32 13.68 14.06 2.53
CA GLY A 32 13.58 14.61 3.88
C GLY A 32 12.51 13.90 4.71
N VAL A 33 12.73 13.81 6.01
CA VAL A 33 11.81 13.21 6.98
C VAL A 33 11.48 14.20 8.08
N LEU A 34 10.19 14.48 8.25
CA LEU A 34 9.65 15.22 9.38
C LEU A 34 8.75 14.30 10.19
N VAL A 35 8.79 14.40 11.52
CA VAL A 35 7.93 13.61 12.40
C VAL A 35 7.26 14.52 13.40
N LYS A 36 5.96 14.35 13.57
CA LYS A 36 5.16 15.05 14.58
C LYS A 36 4.08 14.12 15.11
N ASP A 37 4.08 13.89 16.42
CA ASP A 37 3.10 13.04 17.12
C ASP A 37 2.95 11.63 16.48
N GLY A 38 4.06 11.05 15.98
CA GLY A 38 4.07 9.78 15.27
C GLY A 38 3.57 9.84 13.82
N ALA A 39 3.20 11.01 13.31
CA ALA A 39 2.93 11.24 11.90
C ALA A 39 4.23 11.59 11.18
N VAL A 40 4.56 10.84 10.13
CA VAL A 40 5.76 11.00 9.31
C VAL A 40 5.40 11.70 8.03
N THR A 41 6.10 12.77 7.68
CA THR A 41 6.04 13.41 6.37
C THR A 41 7.33 13.12 5.62
N LEU A 42 7.22 12.50 4.47
CA LEU A 42 8.31 12.30 3.53
C LEU A 42 8.22 13.38 2.47
N ASN A 43 9.27 14.16 2.26
CA ASN A 43 9.32 15.22 1.26
C ASN A 43 10.61 15.15 0.45
N GLY A 44 10.68 15.88 -0.64
CA GLY A 44 11.85 15.92 -1.51
C GLY A 44 11.59 15.28 -2.87
N TYR A 45 12.57 14.57 -3.42
CA TYR A 45 12.52 14.10 -4.80
C TYR A 45 12.93 12.64 -4.91
N ALA A 46 12.21 11.90 -5.78
CA ALA A 46 12.59 10.58 -6.25
C ALA A 46 12.91 10.63 -7.76
N THR A 47 13.82 9.80 -8.22
CA THR A 47 14.22 9.76 -9.64
C THR A 47 13.30 8.90 -10.50
N ASN A 48 12.41 8.14 -9.88
CA ASN A 48 11.36 7.35 -10.51
C ASN A 48 10.24 7.04 -9.49
N TYR A 49 9.10 6.61 -10.00
CA TYR A 49 7.93 6.32 -9.17
C TYR A 49 8.15 5.15 -8.19
N CYS A 50 8.94 4.14 -8.59
CA CYS A 50 9.23 3.00 -7.71
C CYS A 50 10.03 3.42 -6.48
N GLU A 51 11.04 4.28 -6.63
CA GLU A 51 11.82 4.84 -5.53
C GLU A 51 10.92 5.56 -4.52
N LYS A 52 9.95 6.36 -5.01
CA LYS A 52 8.93 6.99 -4.16
C LYS A 52 8.11 5.95 -3.41
N CYS A 53 7.58 4.93 -4.09
CA CYS A 53 6.81 3.85 -3.47
C CYS A 53 7.62 3.07 -2.43
N ASP A 54 8.89 2.79 -2.73
CA ASP A 54 9.77 2.06 -1.82
C ASP A 54 10.10 2.88 -0.57
N ALA A 55 10.30 4.20 -0.70
CA ALA A 55 10.50 5.09 0.43
C ALA A 55 9.28 5.11 1.36
N VAL A 56 8.08 5.23 0.80
CA VAL A 56 6.83 5.17 1.57
C VAL A 56 6.68 3.80 2.24
N ARG A 57 6.98 2.71 1.52
CA ARG A 57 6.90 1.35 2.06
C ARG A 57 7.92 1.12 3.18
N ALA A 58 9.14 1.63 3.04
CA ALA A 58 10.16 1.57 4.08
C ALA A 58 9.69 2.29 5.35
N ALA A 59 9.19 3.51 5.23
CA ALA A 59 8.67 4.25 6.38
C ALA A 59 7.48 3.54 7.07
N LYS A 60 6.61 2.86 6.32
CA LYS A 60 5.49 2.08 6.87
C LYS A 60 5.92 0.88 7.72
N ARG A 61 7.10 0.32 7.47
CA ARG A 61 7.64 -0.81 8.27
C ARG A 61 8.14 -0.39 9.65
N VAL A 62 8.40 0.91 9.85
CA VAL A 62 8.96 1.40 11.11
C VAL A 62 7.90 1.38 12.21
N ALA A 63 8.26 0.78 13.32
CA ALA A 63 7.42 0.73 14.50
C ALA A 63 7.20 2.12 15.08
N GLY A 64 5.96 2.44 15.46
CA GLY A 64 5.60 3.74 16.01
C GLY A 64 5.09 4.74 14.96
N VAL A 65 5.25 4.48 13.66
CA VAL A 65 4.63 5.29 12.60
C VAL A 65 3.12 5.11 12.63
N ARG A 66 2.40 6.21 12.78
CA ARG A 66 0.92 6.26 12.92
C ARG A 66 0.21 6.80 11.67
N ALA A 67 0.87 7.70 10.96
CA ALA A 67 0.42 8.29 9.71
C ALA A 67 1.62 8.60 8.82
N ILE A 68 1.42 8.56 7.51
CA ILE A 68 2.43 8.99 6.53
C ILE A 68 1.77 9.99 5.59
N ALA A 69 2.39 11.15 5.46
CA ALA A 69 2.15 12.10 4.39
C ALA A 69 3.27 11.94 3.36
N ASP A 70 2.88 11.78 2.10
CA ASP A 70 3.78 11.54 0.98
C ASP A 70 3.82 12.79 0.09
N ASP A 71 4.78 13.65 0.35
CA ASP A 71 5.06 14.88 -0.40
C ASP A 71 6.33 14.72 -1.27
N ILE A 72 6.69 13.47 -1.64
CA ILE A 72 7.81 13.20 -2.54
C ILE A 72 7.37 13.47 -3.98
N GLU A 73 8.10 14.34 -4.68
CA GLU A 73 7.90 14.58 -6.11
C GLU A 73 8.78 13.63 -6.95
N VAL A 74 8.23 13.10 -8.04
CA VAL A 74 9.00 12.29 -8.98
C VAL A 74 9.63 13.19 -10.04
N LYS A 75 10.96 13.28 -10.06
CA LYS A 75 11.74 14.03 -11.06
C LYS A 75 12.54 13.05 -11.92
N LEU A 76 11.98 12.74 -13.09
CA LEU A 76 12.59 11.79 -14.01
C LEU A 76 13.85 12.38 -14.67
N PRO A 77 15.00 11.69 -14.62
CA PRO A 77 16.15 12.00 -15.48
C PRO A 77 15.78 11.90 -16.97
N ASP A 78 16.41 12.70 -17.83
CA ASP A 78 16.12 12.72 -19.28
C ASP A 78 16.25 11.34 -19.93
N SER A 79 17.15 10.49 -19.45
CA SER A 79 17.37 9.13 -19.96
C SER A 79 16.16 8.19 -19.84
N ILE A 80 15.27 8.43 -18.85
CA ILE A 80 14.08 7.60 -18.62
C ILE A 80 12.77 8.34 -18.90
N ARG A 81 12.82 9.60 -19.34
CA ARG A 81 11.62 10.30 -19.79
C ARG A 81 11.04 9.63 -21.02
N ARG A 82 9.73 9.55 -21.06
CA ARG A 82 8.94 9.02 -22.19
C ARG A 82 7.76 9.93 -22.42
N THR A 83 7.25 9.91 -23.63
CA THR A 83 5.98 10.58 -23.96
C THR A 83 4.81 9.77 -23.40
N ASP A 84 3.69 10.44 -23.13
CA ASP A 84 2.48 9.77 -22.63
C ASP A 84 2.01 8.66 -23.57
N GLY A 85 2.16 8.84 -24.89
CA GLY A 85 1.84 7.80 -25.88
C GLY A 85 2.72 6.56 -25.78
N GLU A 86 4.03 6.72 -25.51
CA GLU A 86 4.95 5.60 -25.30
C GLU A 86 4.64 4.86 -24.00
N ILE A 87 4.31 5.61 -22.92
CA ILE A 87 3.93 5.04 -21.62
C ILE A 87 2.62 4.27 -21.78
N ALA A 88 1.60 4.86 -22.42
CA ALA A 88 0.29 4.23 -22.63
C ALA A 88 0.41 2.93 -23.44
N ALA A 89 1.21 2.94 -24.52
CA ALA A 89 1.46 1.75 -25.32
C ALA A 89 2.18 0.65 -24.53
N ALA A 90 3.20 1.02 -23.73
CA ALA A 90 3.92 0.09 -22.89
C ALA A 90 3.01 -0.51 -21.79
N ALA A 91 2.20 0.33 -21.15
CA ALA A 91 1.26 -0.09 -20.12
C ALA A 91 0.18 -1.04 -20.65
N ALA A 92 -0.43 -0.72 -21.80
CA ALA A 92 -1.40 -1.59 -22.47
C ALA A 92 -0.78 -2.95 -22.80
N ASN A 93 0.44 -2.96 -23.38
CA ASN A 93 1.14 -4.19 -23.67
C ASN A 93 1.42 -5.03 -22.42
N GLN A 94 1.89 -4.42 -21.32
CA GLN A 94 2.16 -5.13 -20.07
C GLN A 94 0.90 -5.75 -19.46
N ILE A 95 -0.23 -5.04 -19.54
CA ILE A 95 -1.53 -5.54 -19.07
C ILE A 95 -1.99 -6.71 -19.93
N ASP A 96 -1.92 -6.59 -21.26
CA ASP A 96 -2.34 -7.63 -22.20
C ASP A 96 -1.47 -8.91 -22.12
N TRP A 97 -0.20 -8.77 -21.76
CA TRP A 97 0.71 -9.89 -21.59
C TRP A 97 0.60 -10.56 -20.23
N SER A 98 -0.06 -9.92 -19.29
CA SER A 98 -0.29 -10.51 -17.97
C SER A 98 -1.28 -11.65 -18.03
N THR A 99 -0.88 -12.82 -17.56
CA THR A 99 -1.78 -13.98 -17.42
C THR A 99 -2.77 -13.84 -16.25
N THR A 100 -2.53 -12.86 -15.40
CA THR A 100 -3.31 -12.62 -14.17
C THR A 100 -4.48 -11.69 -14.41
N ILE A 101 -4.34 -10.76 -15.37
CA ILE A 101 -5.35 -9.74 -15.68
C ILE A 101 -6.23 -10.27 -16.83
N PRO A 102 -7.56 -10.29 -16.69
CA PRO A 102 -8.44 -10.68 -17.79
C PRO A 102 -8.28 -9.69 -18.96
N ARG A 103 -8.19 -10.23 -20.18
CA ARG A 103 -8.02 -9.40 -21.39
C ARG A 103 -9.19 -8.44 -21.57
N GLY A 104 -8.87 -7.18 -21.86
CA GLY A 104 -9.85 -6.12 -22.07
C GLY A 104 -10.61 -5.67 -20.82
N ALA A 105 -10.21 -6.13 -19.64
CA ALA A 105 -10.83 -5.75 -18.37
C ALA A 105 -10.31 -4.43 -17.81
N VAL A 106 -9.15 -3.96 -18.27
CA VAL A 106 -8.48 -2.75 -17.75
C VAL A 106 -8.11 -1.82 -18.90
N GLU A 107 -8.52 -0.59 -18.76
CA GLU A 107 -8.17 0.53 -19.63
C GLU A 107 -7.10 1.41 -18.98
N VAL A 108 -6.21 1.98 -19.80
CA VAL A 108 -5.10 2.81 -19.34
C VAL A 108 -5.21 4.19 -19.96
N THR A 109 -5.14 5.21 -19.13
CA THR A 109 -4.99 6.60 -19.56
C THR A 109 -3.72 7.19 -18.94
N VAL A 110 -2.96 7.95 -19.72
CA VAL A 110 -1.73 8.59 -19.27
C VAL A 110 -1.79 10.10 -19.57
N SER A 111 -1.44 10.89 -18.58
CA SER A 111 -1.33 12.35 -18.69
C SER A 111 -0.18 12.85 -17.85
N GLU A 112 0.81 13.51 -18.45
CA GLU A 112 2.02 14.02 -17.78
C GLU A 112 2.77 12.95 -16.97
N GLY A 113 2.81 11.70 -17.52
CA GLY A 113 3.39 10.54 -16.85
C GLY A 113 2.53 9.93 -15.74
N GLN A 114 1.42 10.57 -15.37
CA GLN A 114 0.42 10.00 -14.44
C GLN A 114 -0.42 8.96 -15.18
N THR A 115 -0.37 7.73 -14.70
CA THR A 115 -1.08 6.58 -15.29
C THR A 115 -2.32 6.28 -14.48
N THR A 116 -3.49 6.34 -15.11
CA THR A 116 -4.77 5.96 -14.51
C THR A 116 -5.22 4.62 -15.09
N LEU A 117 -5.56 3.68 -14.21
CA LEU A 117 -6.10 2.37 -14.56
C LEU A 117 -7.58 2.35 -14.20
N GLU A 118 -8.43 2.02 -15.15
CA GLU A 118 -9.89 1.92 -14.98
C GLU A 118 -10.38 0.58 -15.51
N GLY A 119 -11.57 0.16 -15.06
CA GLY A 119 -12.19 -1.08 -15.50
C GLY A 119 -12.77 -1.90 -14.37
N GLU A 120 -13.07 -3.17 -14.67
CA GLU A 120 -13.72 -4.09 -13.73
C GLU A 120 -13.02 -5.44 -13.72
N VAL A 121 -12.70 -5.94 -12.53
CA VAL A 121 -12.09 -7.26 -12.31
C VAL A 121 -12.85 -8.03 -11.24
N GLU A 122 -12.66 -9.34 -11.18
CA GLU A 122 -13.35 -10.20 -10.21
C GLU A 122 -12.65 -10.22 -8.85
N TRP A 123 -11.33 -10.01 -8.82
CA TRP A 123 -10.50 -10.21 -7.64
C TRP A 123 -9.56 -9.05 -7.40
N TRP A 124 -9.34 -8.76 -6.13
CA TRP A 124 -8.38 -7.74 -5.72
C TRP A 124 -6.95 -8.00 -6.22
N TYR A 125 -6.51 -9.27 -6.28
CA TYR A 125 -5.17 -9.57 -6.78
C TYR A 125 -4.99 -9.19 -8.26
N GLN A 126 -6.07 -9.20 -9.06
CA GLN A 126 -6.06 -8.76 -10.46
C GLN A 126 -5.89 -7.24 -10.56
N LYS A 127 -6.61 -6.49 -9.70
CA LYS A 127 -6.45 -5.05 -9.55
C LYS A 127 -5.01 -4.68 -9.17
N ASN A 128 -4.46 -5.39 -8.21
CA ASN A 128 -3.09 -5.17 -7.73
C ASN A 128 -2.03 -5.57 -8.79
N ALA A 129 -2.30 -6.62 -9.56
CA ALA A 129 -1.45 -7.04 -10.66
C ALA A 129 -1.40 -5.99 -11.78
N ALA A 130 -2.52 -5.31 -12.06
CA ALA A 130 -2.56 -4.22 -13.04
C ALA A 130 -1.70 -3.03 -12.58
N GLU A 131 -1.78 -2.63 -11.33
CA GLU A 131 -0.93 -1.60 -10.75
C GLU A 131 0.55 -1.97 -10.83
N ASN A 132 0.90 -3.19 -10.40
CA ASN A 132 2.26 -3.71 -10.46
C ASN A 132 2.80 -3.79 -11.88
N ALA A 133 1.97 -4.04 -12.88
CA ALA A 133 2.39 -4.11 -14.28
C ALA A 133 2.88 -2.75 -14.81
N VAL A 134 2.33 -1.64 -14.31
CA VAL A 134 2.61 -0.31 -14.85
C VAL A 134 3.55 0.53 -13.98
N GLN A 135 3.61 0.30 -12.67
CA GLN A 135 4.38 1.14 -11.75
C GLN A 135 5.89 1.17 -12.02
N TYR A 136 6.44 0.14 -12.68
CA TYR A 136 7.87 0.02 -13.00
C TYR A 136 8.22 0.52 -14.41
N LEU A 137 7.27 1.04 -15.17
CA LEU A 137 7.52 1.53 -16.51
C LEU A 137 8.28 2.86 -16.50
N ALA A 138 9.26 2.98 -17.40
CA ALA A 138 9.97 4.23 -17.59
C ALA A 138 9.01 5.35 -18.01
N GLY A 139 9.18 6.54 -17.44
CA GLY A 139 8.31 7.68 -17.71
C GLY A 139 7.14 7.82 -16.74
N VAL A 140 6.76 6.78 -16.00
CA VAL A 140 5.68 6.86 -15.02
C VAL A 140 6.10 7.72 -13.83
N THR A 141 5.27 8.72 -13.50
CA THR A 141 5.44 9.62 -12.35
C THR A 141 4.47 9.31 -11.21
N GLY A 142 3.40 8.58 -11.51
CA GLY A 142 2.39 8.15 -10.55
C GLY A 142 1.39 7.17 -11.14
N VAL A 143 0.73 6.40 -10.29
CA VAL A 143 -0.32 5.45 -10.70
C VAL A 143 -1.57 5.68 -9.85
N THR A 144 -2.70 5.88 -10.53
CA THR A 144 -4.04 5.91 -9.92
C THR A 144 -4.80 4.66 -10.33
N ASN A 145 -5.06 3.76 -9.39
CA ASN A 145 -5.75 2.50 -9.65
C ASN A 145 -7.25 2.62 -9.31
N ALA A 146 -8.04 3.05 -10.28
CA ALA A 146 -9.49 3.21 -10.19
C ALA A 146 -10.28 1.94 -10.60
N ILE A 147 -9.60 0.79 -10.80
CA ILE A 147 -10.25 -0.49 -11.12
C ILE A 147 -11.23 -0.87 -10.02
N THR A 148 -12.44 -1.25 -10.40
CA THR A 148 -13.48 -1.72 -9.48
C THR A 148 -13.50 -3.25 -9.40
N ILE A 149 -13.88 -3.78 -8.24
CA ILE A 149 -13.97 -5.23 -8.03
C ILE A 149 -15.45 -5.62 -8.07
N LYS A 150 -15.80 -6.52 -8.99
CA LYS A 150 -17.14 -7.12 -9.10
C LYS A 150 -17.05 -8.64 -9.00
N PRO A 151 -17.16 -9.20 -7.78
CA PRO A 151 -17.11 -10.65 -7.59
C PRO A 151 -18.28 -11.33 -8.29
N LYS A 152 -18.00 -12.43 -9.01
CA LYS A 152 -19.05 -13.27 -9.62
C LYS A 152 -19.69 -14.26 -8.63
N LEU A 153 -19.04 -14.49 -7.48
CA LEU A 153 -19.49 -15.46 -6.50
C LEU A 153 -20.50 -14.85 -5.53
N ALA A 154 -21.53 -15.62 -5.22
CA ALA A 154 -22.44 -15.28 -4.13
C ALA A 154 -21.69 -15.24 -2.78
N PRO A 155 -22.15 -14.39 -1.83
CA PRO A 155 -21.54 -14.32 -0.51
C PRO A 155 -21.70 -15.68 0.18
N GLY A 156 -20.56 -16.30 0.48
CA GLY A 156 -20.49 -17.40 1.45
C GLY A 156 -20.34 -16.86 2.87
N ASP A 157 -19.97 -17.72 3.82
CA ASP A 157 -19.61 -17.28 5.17
C ASP A 157 -18.23 -16.60 5.16
N ILE A 158 -18.21 -15.34 4.65
CA ILE A 158 -16.99 -14.52 4.54
C ILE A 158 -16.39 -14.28 5.93
N GLU A 159 -17.23 -14.08 6.95
CA GLU A 159 -16.77 -13.74 8.28
C GLU A 159 -15.97 -14.87 8.92
N THR A 160 -16.49 -16.09 8.89
CA THR A 160 -15.80 -17.27 9.44
C THR A 160 -14.53 -17.59 8.65
N ALA A 161 -14.58 -17.52 7.32
CA ALA A 161 -13.42 -17.74 6.47
C ALA A 161 -12.31 -16.72 6.75
N LEU A 162 -12.69 -15.44 6.89
CA LEU A 162 -11.75 -14.35 7.15
C LEU A 162 -11.14 -14.42 8.56
N LYS A 163 -11.96 -14.68 9.60
CA LYS A 163 -11.44 -14.90 10.97
C LYS A 163 -10.43 -16.04 11.02
N SER A 164 -10.71 -17.12 10.31
CA SER A 164 -9.81 -18.26 10.19
C SER A 164 -8.53 -17.91 9.42
N ALA A 165 -8.62 -17.08 8.37
CA ALA A 165 -7.47 -16.64 7.60
C ALA A 165 -6.56 -15.71 8.42
N LEU A 166 -7.14 -14.76 9.15
CA LEU A 166 -6.39 -13.88 10.07
C LEU A 166 -5.69 -14.67 11.18
N ALA A 167 -6.36 -15.67 11.76
CA ALA A 167 -5.77 -16.52 12.80
C ALA A 167 -4.60 -17.38 12.30
N ARG A 168 -4.59 -17.74 11.01
CA ARG A 168 -3.46 -18.48 10.40
C ARG A 168 -2.31 -17.58 9.96
N ASN A 169 -2.51 -16.28 9.91
CA ASN A 169 -1.49 -15.35 9.47
C ASN A 169 -0.46 -15.13 10.58
N ALA A 170 0.80 -15.46 10.30
CA ALA A 170 1.88 -15.37 11.28
C ALA A 170 2.28 -13.92 11.63
N LEU A 171 1.89 -12.95 10.80
CA LEU A 171 2.24 -11.54 10.97
C LEU A 171 1.23 -10.75 11.80
N LEU A 172 0.03 -11.31 12.01
CA LEU A 172 -1.09 -10.61 12.65
C LEU A 172 -1.43 -11.22 14.01
N ASP A 173 -1.77 -10.37 14.98
CA ASP A 173 -2.46 -10.81 16.19
C ASP A 173 -3.98 -10.75 15.96
N ALA A 174 -4.56 -11.87 15.56
CA ALA A 174 -5.99 -11.97 15.26
C ALA A 174 -6.89 -11.61 16.45
N LYS A 175 -6.38 -11.62 17.68
CA LYS A 175 -7.15 -11.26 18.89
C LYS A 175 -7.44 -9.77 18.98
N THR A 176 -6.62 -8.95 18.36
CA THR A 176 -6.77 -7.49 18.36
C THR A 176 -7.60 -6.98 17.17
N ILE A 177 -7.93 -7.85 16.21
CA ILE A 177 -8.67 -7.51 14.99
C ILE A 177 -10.10 -8.06 15.08
N ARG A 178 -11.06 -7.19 14.95
CA ARG A 178 -12.49 -7.53 14.83
C ARG A 178 -12.92 -7.41 13.39
N VAL A 179 -13.61 -8.43 12.91
CA VAL A 179 -14.17 -8.50 11.56
C VAL A 179 -15.69 -8.38 11.67
N GLU A 180 -16.25 -7.44 10.96
CA GLU A 180 -17.69 -7.30 10.77
C GLU A 180 -17.96 -7.43 9.26
N THR A 181 -19.00 -8.17 8.89
CA THR A 181 -19.37 -8.35 7.47
C THR A 181 -20.81 -7.94 7.26
N SER A 182 -21.07 -7.25 6.16
CA SER A 182 -22.41 -6.92 5.70
C SER A 182 -22.49 -7.18 4.21
N ALA A 183 -23.23 -8.22 3.83
CA ALA A 183 -23.17 -8.77 2.48
C ALA A 183 -21.71 -9.09 2.09
N ASN A 184 -21.20 -8.46 1.03
CA ASN A 184 -19.85 -8.66 0.51
C ASN A 184 -18.86 -7.54 0.95
N LYS A 185 -19.26 -6.70 1.90
CA LYS A 185 -18.41 -5.66 2.49
C LYS A 185 -17.80 -6.17 3.79
N VAL A 186 -16.54 -5.90 3.98
CA VAL A 186 -15.78 -6.23 5.19
C VAL A 186 -15.40 -4.95 5.89
N LEU A 187 -15.64 -4.89 7.18
CA LEU A 187 -15.17 -3.83 8.07
C LEU A 187 -14.18 -4.42 9.06
N LEU A 188 -12.95 -3.92 9.04
CA LEU A 188 -11.90 -4.27 9.99
C LEU A 188 -11.81 -3.21 11.07
N ARG A 189 -11.93 -3.60 12.34
CA ARG A 189 -11.79 -2.75 13.52
C ARG A 189 -10.80 -3.33 14.51
N GLY A 190 -10.22 -2.48 15.33
CA GLY A 190 -9.31 -2.89 16.39
C GLY A 190 -7.98 -2.16 16.30
N THR A 191 -6.91 -2.79 16.81
CA THR A 191 -5.60 -2.19 16.90
C THR A 191 -4.53 -3.11 16.35
N VAL A 192 -3.53 -2.51 15.71
CA VAL A 192 -2.36 -3.17 15.16
C VAL A 192 -1.10 -2.41 15.58
N ARG A 193 0.06 -3.04 15.54
CA ARG A 193 1.31 -2.47 16.04
C ARG A 193 1.98 -1.50 15.07
N ASN A 194 1.76 -1.67 13.76
CA ASN A 194 2.38 -0.85 12.72
C ASN A 194 1.52 -0.85 11.44
N TYR A 195 1.91 -0.02 10.48
CA TYR A 195 1.23 0.09 9.20
C TYR A 195 1.30 -1.19 8.37
N PHE A 196 2.40 -1.94 8.46
CA PHE A 196 2.55 -3.21 7.74
C PHE A 196 1.48 -4.23 8.18
N GLU A 197 1.23 -4.35 9.48
CA GLU A 197 0.14 -5.20 9.98
C GLU A 197 -1.24 -4.72 9.52
N ARG A 198 -1.44 -3.40 9.44
CA ARG A 198 -2.69 -2.83 8.96
C ARG A 198 -2.93 -3.18 7.49
N GLU A 199 -1.92 -3.03 6.65
CA GLU A 199 -1.99 -3.39 5.22
C GLU A 199 -2.14 -4.90 5.03
N GLU A 200 -1.44 -5.72 5.81
CA GLU A 200 -1.54 -7.17 5.75
C GLU A 200 -2.94 -7.67 6.15
N ALA A 201 -3.55 -7.10 7.18
CA ALA A 201 -4.93 -7.42 7.55
C ALA A 201 -5.91 -7.07 6.41
N GLU A 202 -5.72 -5.93 5.77
CA GLU A 202 -6.51 -5.51 4.61
C GLU A 202 -6.31 -6.44 3.41
N ARG A 203 -5.07 -6.84 3.12
CA ARG A 203 -4.75 -7.79 2.07
C ARG A 203 -5.43 -9.15 2.29
N VAL A 204 -5.42 -9.63 3.53
CA VAL A 204 -6.10 -10.88 3.91
C VAL A 204 -7.62 -10.75 3.72
N ALA A 205 -8.21 -9.59 4.06
CA ALA A 205 -9.63 -9.35 3.85
C ALA A 205 -10.00 -9.33 2.36
N TRP A 206 -9.20 -8.69 1.52
CA TRP A 206 -9.40 -8.67 0.09
C TRP A 206 -9.22 -10.03 -0.59
N ALA A 207 -8.48 -10.95 0.01
CA ALA A 207 -8.28 -12.31 -0.50
C ALA A 207 -9.50 -13.22 -0.27
N ALA A 208 -10.45 -12.81 0.59
CA ALA A 208 -11.64 -13.61 0.86
C ALA A 208 -12.58 -13.64 -0.37
N PRO A 209 -13.04 -14.82 -0.80
CA PRO A 209 -13.95 -14.95 -1.94
C PRO A 209 -15.23 -14.15 -1.76
N GLY A 210 -15.60 -13.38 -2.78
CA GLY A 210 -16.83 -12.60 -2.80
C GLY A 210 -16.71 -11.19 -2.20
N VAL A 211 -15.61 -10.81 -1.59
CA VAL A 211 -15.40 -9.46 -1.06
C VAL A 211 -15.20 -8.46 -2.20
N TYR A 212 -15.98 -7.38 -2.20
CA TYR A 212 -15.85 -6.29 -3.16
C TYR A 212 -15.51 -4.94 -2.50
N SER A 213 -15.61 -4.85 -1.18
CA SER A 213 -15.26 -3.65 -0.44
C SER A 213 -14.66 -4.02 0.91
N VAL A 214 -13.55 -3.41 1.25
CA VAL A 214 -12.92 -3.50 2.57
C VAL A 214 -12.77 -2.10 3.13
N GLU A 215 -13.37 -1.88 4.29
CA GLU A 215 -13.20 -0.67 5.08
C GLU A 215 -12.24 -0.97 6.23
N ASN A 216 -11.04 -0.41 6.16
CA ASN A 216 -10.01 -0.65 7.16
C ASN A 216 -9.97 0.47 8.19
N GLN A 217 -10.66 0.26 9.33
CA GLN A 217 -10.69 1.14 10.49
C GLN A 217 -9.71 0.71 11.60
N LEU A 218 -8.71 -0.12 11.28
CA LEU A 218 -7.66 -0.50 12.23
C LEU A 218 -6.81 0.71 12.62
N LYS A 219 -6.62 0.87 13.92
CA LYS A 219 -5.75 1.92 14.48
C LYS A 219 -4.36 1.34 14.73
N VAL A 220 -3.34 2.09 14.32
CA VAL A 220 -1.97 1.75 14.66
C VAL A 220 -1.71 2.24 16.09
N GLU A 221 -1.61 1.30 17.02
CA GLU A 221 -1.31 1.58 18.42
C GLU A 221 -0.10 0.76 18.85
N TRP A 222 0.93 1.44 19.32
CA TRP A 222 2.07 0.77 19.91
C TRP A 222 1.84 0.48 21.40
N PRO A 223 2.18 -0.73 21.90
CA PRO A 223 1.77 -1.19 23.22
C PRO A 223 2.29 -0.38 24.42
N TRP A 224 3.23 0.53 24.24
CA TRP A 224 3.76 1.35 25.34
C TRP A 224 3.03 2.68 25.61
N ARG A 225 2.02 3.06 24.86
CA ARG A 225 1.20 4.26 25.19
C ARG A 225 0.13 4.03 26.27
N ARG A 226 0.20 2.94 27.02
CA ARG A 226 -0.66 2.75 28.20
C ARG A 226 0.20 2.84 29.46
N ALA A 227 0.50 4.07 29.87
CA ALA A 227 0.88 4.40 31.23
C ALA A 227 0.35 5.81 31.49
N GLU A 228 -0.92 5.91 31.84
CA GLU A 228 -1.50 6.85 32.76
C GLU A 228 -2.05 6.07 33.93
#